data_8e8f81751af2b1e1a49384410761b4f1
#
_entry.id   8e8f81751af2b1e1a49384410761b4f1
#
_cell.length_a   1.000
_cell.length_b   1.000
_cell.length_c   1.000
_cell.angle_alpha   90.00
_cell.angle_beta   90.00
_cell.angle_gamma   90.00
#
_symmetry.space_group_name_H-M   'P 1'
#
loop_
_entity.id
_entity.type
_entity.pdbx_description
1 polymer ?
#
loop_
_entity_poly.entity_id
_entity_poly.type
_entity_poly.pdbx_seq_one_letter_code
_entity_poly.pdbx_strand_id
1 'polypeptide(L)'
;MKHGKKSFMIIEAVLGILVILVLGFIIYKQNGHEPETIAVIIPDVDESEWSAFKYGLKMAAREYDADVVIISKDNMETANDEIEIMNQEIAKGADAVIVKPIANQDGQQKLKQLEKSVPVMVVGDTFPEEPSGLHTIEPDHYQMGADLAQKLLENYRGNLIGKKIGIYSQYATSEAVIKRKKGICDTLKGSGAEILWSVSKENDSKEKINLQTQRRVDIVMALDNASFVEAGEAAKDNDLYGAVLYGIGNSTEAVYYLDAGWAQCLVAPDEFDAGYESVAELIKKRRNFFYKMKDRQITYTVLTRENLFSEENQNLLFTISR
;
A
#
# COMPACT_ATOMS: atom_id res chain seq x y z
N MET A 1 20.73 -18.89 -68.60
CA MET A 1 19.52 -19.48 -67.94
C MET A 1 19.77 -20.23 -66.62
N LYS A 2 21.00 -20.59 -66.21
CA LYS A 2 21.27 -21.32 -64.95
C LYS A 2 21.24 -20.45 -63.65
N HIS A 3 21.45 -19.13 -63.73
CA HIS A 3 21.48 -18.24 -62.56
C HIS A 3 20.09 -17.90 -62.01
N GLY A 4 19.05 -17.77 -62.86
CA GLY A 4 17.69 -17.46 -62.40
C GLY A 4 17.03 -18.60 -61.61
N LYS A 5 17.29 -19.88 -61.96
CA LYS A 5 16.77 -21.02 -61.22
C LYS A 5 17.34 -21.15 -59.81
N LYS A 6 18.63 -20.84 -59.59
CA LYS A 6 19.24 -20.87 -58.26
C LYS A 6 18.70 -19.74 -57.35
N SER A 7 18.58 -18.52 -57.87
CA SER A 7 17.99 -17.40 -57.15
C SER A 7 16.52 -17.66 -56.78
N PHE A 8 15.74 -18.29 -57.66
CA PHE A 8 14.34 -18.63 -57.39
C PHE A 8 14.23 -19.68 -56.29
N MET A 9 15.04 -20.74 -56.31
CA MET A 9 15.09 -21.75 -55.23
C MET A 9 15.50 -21.17 -53.90
N ILE A 10 16.41 -20.20 -53.85
CA ILE A 10 16.82 -19.53 -52.59
C ILE A 10 15.69 -18.69 -52.05
N ILE A 11 14.95 -17.97 -52.90
CA ILE A 11 13.79 -17.16 -52.48
C ILE A 11 12.67 -18.05 -51.92
N GLU A 12 12.36 -19.20 -52.58
CA GLU A 12 11.40 -20.18 -52.07
C GLU A 12 11.81 -20.76 -50.73
N ALA A 13 13.09 -21.10 -50.54
CA ALA A 13 13.60 -21.61 -49.27
C ALA A 13 13.51 -20.58 -48.15
N VAL A 14 13.86 -19.30 -48.42
CA VAL A 14 13.75 -18.20 -47.45
C VAL A 14 12.27 -17.94 -47.10
N LEU A 15 11.38 -17.95 -48.09
CA LEU A 15 9.94 -17.79 -47.83
C LEU A 15 9.37 -18.94 -46.98
N GLY A 16 9.80 -20.20 -47.27
CA GLY A 16 9.40 -21.37 -46.50
C GLY A 16 9.86 -21.29 -45.05
N ILE A 17 11.10 -20.86 -44.82
CA ILE A 17 11.61 -20.66 -43.46
C ILE A 17 10.84 -19.56 -42.73
N LEU A 18 10.53 -18.45 -43.42
CA LEU A 18 9.78 -17.35 -42.85
C LEU A 18 8.36 -17.74 -42.46
N VAL A 19 7.69 -18.56 -43.31
CA VAL A 19 6.37 -19.14 -42.99
C VAL A 19 6.44 -20.06 -41.79
N ILE A 20 7.47 -20.92 -41.68
CA ILE A 20 7.65 -21.81 -40.52
C ILE A 20 7.90 -21.00 -39.25
N LEU A 21 8.71 -19.93 -39.31
CA LEU A 21 8.93 -19.05 -38.18
C LEU A 21 7.66 -18.32 -37.72
N VAL A 22 6.86 -17.83 -38.69
CA VAL A 22 5.57 -17.18 -38.39
C VAL A 22 4.57 -18.17 -37.82
N LEU A 23 4.47 -19.38 -38.39
CA LEU A 23 3.61 -20.44 -37.85
C LEU A 23 4.10 -20.90 -36.47
N GLY A 24 5.39 -21.07 -36.30
CA GLY A 24 6.00 -21.37 -34.98
C GLY A 24 5.68 -20.30 -33.94
N PHE A 25 5.75 -19.02 -34.33
CA PHE A 25 5.38 -17.88 -33.47
C PHE A 25 3.90 -17.85 -33.15
N ILE A 26 3.03 -18.16 -34.11
CA ILE A 26 1.56 -18.24 -33.91
C ILE A 26 1.23 -19.42 -32.99
N ILE A 27 1.84 -20.60 -33.19
CA ILE A 27 1.62 -21.77 -32.35
C ILE A 27 2.18 -21.53 -30.95
N TYR A 28 3.34 -20.87 -30.82
CA TYR A 28 3.90 -20.46 -29.53
C TYR A 28 2.96 -19.49 -28.80
N LYS A 29 2.31 -18.58 -29.52
CA LYS A 29 1.34 -17.64 -28.96
C LYS A 29 -0.04 -18.27 -28.69
N GLN A 30 -0.42 -19.34 -29.40
CA GLN A 30 -1.66 -20.11 -29.22
C GLN A 30 -1.57 -21.23 -28.18
N ASN A 31 -0.39 -21.80 -27.95
CA ASN A 31 -0.16 -22.73 -26.83
C ASN A 31 -0.11 -21.92 -25.56
N GLY A 32 -1.28 -21.74 -24.96
CA GLY A 32 -1.63 -21.01 -23.78
C GLY A 32 -0.45 -20.64 -22.89
N HIS A 33 -0.17 -19.34 -22.78
CA HIS A 33 0.55 -18.89 -21.60
C HIS A 33 -0.29 -19.35 -20.41
N GLU A 34 0.28 -20.25 -19.60
CA GLU A 34 -0.25 -20.39 -18.25
C GLU A 34 -0.24 -18.97 -17.66
N PRO A 35 -1.33 -18.56 -17.02
CA PRO A 35 -1.40 -17.22 -16.41
C PRO A 35 -0.26 -17.07 -15.41
N GLU A 36 0.40 -15.91 -15.44
CA GLU A 36 1.44 -15.62 -14.46
C GLU A 36 0.86 -15.63 -13.06
N THR A 37 1.49 -16.34 -12.14
CA THR A 37 1.07 -16.43 -10.74
C THR A 37 1.81 -15.40 -9.89
N ILE A 38 1.08 -14.51 -9.24
CA ILE A 38 1.61 -13.49 -8.33
C ILE A 38 1.25 -13.86 -6.91
N ALA A 39 2.25 -14.08 -6.07
CA ALA A 39 2.06 -14.25 -4.62
C ALA A 39 1.99 -12.88 -3.94
N VAL A 40 0.95 -12.67 -3.13
CA VAL A 40 0.75 -11.44 -2.37
C VAL A 40 0.84 -11.75 -0.89
N ILE A 41 1.86 -11.22 -0.23
CA ILE A 41 2.11 -11.44 1.18
C ILE A 41 1.77 -10.16 1.95
N ILE A 42 0.73 -10.23 2.75
CA ILE A 42 0.26 -9.13 3.58
C ILE A 42 0.09 -9.62 5.03
N PRO A 43 0.29 -8.73 6.03
CA PRO A 43 -0.01 -9.07 7.41
C PRO A 43 -1.47 -9.48 7.56
N ASP A 44 -1.75 -10.39 8.49
CA ASP A 44 -3.13 -10.66 8.88
C ASP A 44 -3.60 -9.55 9.82
N VAL A 45 -4.07 -8.50 9.21
CA VAL A 45 -4.78 -7.39 9.83
C VAL A 45 -6.22 -7.43 9.34
N ASP A 46 -7.08 -6.77 10.05
CA ASP A 46 -8.50 -6.62 9.78
C ASP A 46 -8.82 -6.69 8.27
N GLU A 47 -9.66 -7.65 7.88
CA GLU A 47 -10.03 -7.86 6.47
C GLU A 47 -10.54 -6.58 5.80
N SER A 48 -11.17 -5.68 6.57
CA SER A 48 -11.73 -4.44 6.06
C SER A 48 -10.65 -3.44 5.61
N GLU A 49 -9.48 -3.40 6.27
CA GLU A 49 -8.34 -2.57 5.85
C GLU A 49 -7.83 -2.95 4.45
N TRP A 50 -7.90 -4.24 4.12
CA TRP A 50 -7.35 -4.77 2.86
C TRP A 50 -8.38 -4.95 1.74
N SER A 51 -9.64 -4.60 1.97
CA SER A 51 -10.72 -4.83 0.99
C SER A 51 -10.46 -4.14 -0.34
N ALA A 52 -10.15 -2.84 -0.32
CA ALA A 52 -9.89 -2.07 -1.53
C ALA A 52 -8.65 -2.59 -2.27
N PHE A 53 -7.56 -2.87 -1.54
CA PHE A 53 -6.33 -3.42 -2.10
C PHE A 53 -6.59 -4.77 -2.79
N LYS A 54 -7.22 -5.72 -2.07
CA LYS A 54 -7.59 -7.05 -2.61
C LYS A 54 -8.49 -6.92 -3.84
N TYR A 55 -9.37 -5.93 -3.87
CA TYR A 55 -10.23 -5.67 -5.01
C TYR A 55 -9.42 -5.16 -6.21
N GLY A 56 -8.48 -4.23 -6.02
CA GLY A 56 -7.56 -3.77 -7.06
C GLY A 56 -6.71 -4.91 -7.64
N LEU A 57 -6.13 -5.76 -6.80
CA LEU A 57 -5.40 -6.96 -7.22
C LEU A 57 -6.25 -7.85 -8.12
N LYS A 58 -7.50 -8.17 -7.72
CA LYS A 58 -8.42 -9.03 -8.48
C LYS A 58 -8.82 -8.41 -9.81
N MET A 59 -9.02 -7.10 -9.85
CA MET A 59 -9.39 -6.40 -11.09
C MET A 59 -8.24 -6.42 -12.10
N ALA A 60 -7.02 -6.11 -11.65
CA ALA A 60 -5.84 -6.19 -12.51
C ALA A 60 -5.54 -7.63 -12.94
N ALA A 61 -5.65 -8.62 -12.06
CA ALA A 61 -5.48 -10.02 -12.40
C ALA A 61 -6.42 -10.47 -13.53
N ARG A 62 -7.70 -10.06 -13.50
CA ARG A 62 -8.67 -10.33 -14.57
C ARG A 62 -8.31 -9.63 -15.87
N GLU A 63 -7.89 -8.36 -15.81
CA GLU A 63 -7.55 -7.58 -16.99
C GLU A 63 -6.30 -8.12 -17.71
N TYR A 64 -5.30 -8.53 -16.92
CA TYR A 64 -4.03 -9.02 -17.44
C TYR A 64 -3.97 -10.54 -17.62
N ASP A 65 -5.07 -11.28 -17.38
CA ASP A 65 -5.09 -12.76 -17.43
C ASP A 65 -3.94 -13.34 -16.60
N ALA A 66 -3.96 -13.07 -15.30
CA ALA A 66 -2.99 -13.50 -14.32
C ALA A 66 -3.70 -14.11 -13.10
N ASP A 67 -2.99 -14.97 -12.36
CA ASP A 67 -3.45 -15.53 -11.10
C ASP A 67 -2.81 -14.78 -9.91
N VAL A 68 -3.63 -14.44 -8.92
CA VAL A 68 -3.18 -13.80 -7.69
C VAL A 68 -3.51 -14.69 -6.51
N VAL A 69 -2.48 -15.11 -5.76
CA VAL A 69 -2.58 -15.90 -4.54
C VAL A 69 -2.26 -15.00 -3.34
N ILE A 70 -3.28 -14.71 -2.52
CA ILE A 70 -3.11 -13.84 -1.34
C ILE A 70 -2.84 -14.71 -0.13
N ILE A 71 -1.71 -14.46 0.52
CA ILE A 71 -1.27 -15.13 1.73
C ILE A 71 -1.32 -14.11 2.88
N SER A 72 -2.15 -14.41 3.85
CA SER A 72 -2.30 -13.67 5.08
C SER A 72 -2.07 -14.64 6.24
N LYS A 73 -1.21 -14.32 7.18
CA LYS A 73 -0.89 -15.20 8.32
C LYS A 73 -0.81 -14.44 9.63
N ASP A 74 -1.54 -14.96 10.63
CA ASP A 74 -1.59 -14.43 12.01
C ASP A 74 -0.24 -14.41 12.75
N ASN A 75 0.74 -15.19 12.28
CA ASN A 75 2.01 -15.42 12.98
C ASN A 75 3.23 -14.96 12.16
N MET A 76 3.06 -13.98 11.29
CA MET A 76 4.17 -13.37 10.57
C MET A 76 4.74 -12.23 11.42
N GLU A 77 5.62 -12.57 12.36
CA GLU A 77 6.15 -11.61 13.34
C GLU A 77 7.52 -11.06 12.91
N THR A 78 8.25 -11.78 12.07
CA THR A 78 9.61 -11.40 11.67
C THR A 78 9.81 -11.34 10.16
N ALA A 79 10.81 -10.56 9.72
CA ALA A 79 11.22 -10.55 8.31
C ALA A 79 11.69 -11.94 7.81
N ASN A 80 12.14 -12.83 8.71
CA ASN A 80 12.48 -14.21 8.34
C ASN A 80 11.25 -15.02 7.98
N ASP A 81 10.18 -14.91 8.76
CA ASP A 81 8.91 -15.62 8.50
C ASP A 81 8.34 -15.17 7.17
N GLU A 82 8.39 -13.87 6.91
CA GLU A 82 7.94 -13.26 5.65
C GLU A 82 8.71 -13.80 4.44
N ILE A 83 10.04 -13.81 4.50
CA ILE A 83 10.90 -14.35 3.43
C ILE A 83 10.72 -15.87 3.25
N GLU A 84 10.52 -16.63 4.32
CA GLU A 84 10.26 -18.07 4.23
C GLU A 84 8.96 -18.34 3.46
N ILE A 85 7.90 -17.59 3.76
CA ILE A 85 6.62 -17.67 3.03
C ILE A 85 6.82 -17.36 1.55
N MET A 86 7.53 -16.27 1.22
CA MET A 86 7.81 -15.89 -0.16
C MET A 86 8.56 -17.01 -0.90
N ASN A 87 9.60 -17.58 -0.28
CA ASN A 87 10.35 -18.69 -0.87
C ASN A 87 9.48 -19.93 -1.09
N GLN A 88 8.55 -20.22 -0.18
CA GLN A 88 7.60 -21.34 -0.35
C GLN A 88 6.67 -21.09 -1.54
N GLU A 89 6.15 -19.89 -1.73
CA GLU A 89 5.28 -19.56 -2.86
C GLU A 89 6.04 -19.57 -4.19
N ILE A 90 7.27 -19.07 -4.21
CA ILE A 90 8.15 -19.17 -5.40
C ILE A 90 8.44 -20.63 -5.74
N ALA A 91 8.68 -21.48 -4.74
CA ALA A 91 8.89 -22.93 -4.96
C ALA A 91 7.62 -23.64 -5.49
N LYS A 92 6.42 -23.09 -5.22
CA LYS A 92 5.14 -23.56 -5.77
C LYS A 92 4.85 -23.04 -7.18
N GLY A 93 5.69 -22.13 -7.71
CA GLY A 93 5.56 -21.61 -9.06
C GLY A 93 5.13 -20.15 -9.15
N ALA A 94 5.18 -19.36 -8.08
CA ALA A 94 4.93 -17.93 -8.18
C ALA A 94 6.00 -17.24 -9.04
N ASP A 95 5.56 -16.47 -10.01
CA ASP A 95 6.36 -15.75 -11.00
C ASP A 95 6.82 -14.37 -10.51
N ALA A 96 6.12 -13.82 -9.53
CA ALA A 96 6.39 -12.51 -8.94
C ALA A 96 5.80 -12.43 -7.52
N VAL A 97 6.25 -11.44 -6.74
CA VAL A 97 5.82 -11.23 -5.36
C VAL A 97 5.39 -9.79 -5.15
N ILE A 98 4.25 -9.59 -4.48
CA ILE A 98 3.83 -8.32 -3.89
C ILE A 98 3.92 -8.49 -2.37
N VAL A 99 4.50 -7.52 -1.68
CA VAL A 99 4.66 -7.58 -0.23
C VAL A 99 4.42 -6.23 0.44
N LYS A 100 3.67 -6.24 1.56
CA LYS A 100 3.76 -5.17 2.55
C LYS A 100 4.79 -5.59 3.59
N PRO A 101 5.99 -5.01 3.59
CA PRO A 101 7.10 -5.56 4.34
C PRO A 101 6.97 -5.30 5.84
N ILE A 102 7.49 -6.21 6.64
CA ILE A 102 7.89 -5.92 8.01
C ILE A 102 9.14 -5.03 7.92
N ALA A 103 8.93 -3.72 8.04
CA ALA A 103 9.94 -2.71 7.72
C ALA A 103 11.09 -2.72 8.73
N ASN A 104 12.18 -3.40 8.39
CA ASN A 104 13.46 -3.31 9.07
C ASN A 104 14.62 -3.51 8.07
N GLN A 105 15.84 -3.14 8.46
CA GLN A 105 17.03 -3.20 7.61
C GLN A 105 17.36 -4.63 7.13
N ASP A 106 17.13 -5.63 7.97
CA ASP A 106 17.33 -7.04 7.63
C ASP A 106 16.33 -7.51 6.56
N GLY A 107 15.05 -7.11 6.69
CA GLY A 107 14.01 -7.37 5.70
C GLY A 107 14.36 -6.78 4.32
N GLN A 108 14.83 -5.54 4.28
CA GLN A 108 15.26 -4.89 3.03
C GLN A 108 16.33 -5.68 2.30
N GLN A 109 17.38 -6.11 3.00
CA GLN A 109 18.47 -6.87 2.39
C GLN A 109 18.00 -8.23 1.84
N LYS A 110 17.10 -8.89 2.55
CA LYS A 110 16.52 -10.17 2.13
C LYS A 110 15.63 -10.03 0.90
N LEU A 111 14.79 -9.00 0.87
CA LEU A 111 13.96 -8.69 -0.30
C LEU A 111 14.81 -8.37 -1.54
N LYS A 112 15.90 -7.61 -1.39
CA LYS A 112 16.87 -7.38 -2.47
C LYS A 112 17.53 -8.66 -2.98
N GLN A 113 17.72 -9.64 -2.12
CA GLN A 113 18.24 -10.96 -2.55
C GLN A 113 17.16 -11.75 -3.32
N LEU A 114 15.93 -11.71 -2.85
CA LEU A 114 14.78 -12.38 -3.47
C LEU A 114 14.49 -11.81 -4.87
N GLU A 115 14.61 -10.49 -5.06
CA GLU A 115 14.40 -9.81 -6.34
C GLU A 115 15.34 -10.27 -7.45
N LYS A 116 16.47 -10.89 -7.10
CA LYS A 116 17.36 -11.52 -8.11
C LYS A 116 16.77 -12.76 -8.76
N SER A 117 15.80 -13.38 -8.12
CA SER A 117 15.12 -14.61 -8.61
C SER A 117 13.77 -14.34 -9.24
N VAL A 118 12.97 -13.48 -8.63
CA VAL A 118 11.64 -13.07 -9.12
C VAL A 118 11.43 -11.58 -8.91
N PRO A 119 10.66 -10.89 -9.76
CA PRO A 119 10.30 -9.51 -9.53
C PRO A 119 9.54 -9.34 -8.20
N VAL A 120 9.90 -8.31 -7.43
CA VAL A 120 9.27 -7.97 -6.14
C VAL A 120 8.71 -6.56 -6.22
N MET A 121 7.47 -6.38 -5.76
CA MET A 121 6.82 -5.09 -5.57
C MET A 121 6.53 -4.88 -4.09
N VAL A 122 7.01 -3.78 -3.54
CA VAL A 122 6.74 -3.35 -2.16
C VAL A 122 5.55 -2.41 -2.15
N VAL A 123 4.61 -2.58 -1.22
CA VAL A 123 3.39 -1.76 -1.13
C VAL A 123 3.21 -1.15 0.26
N GLY A 124 2.71 0.08 0.28
CA GLY A 124 2.19 0.77 1.47
C GLY A 124 3.21 1.20 2.52
N ASP A 125 4.45 0.77 2.42
CA ASP A 125 5.56 1.19 3.28
C ASP A 125 6.89 1.11 2.52
N THR A 126 7.92 1.73 3.03
CA THR A 126 9.24 1.77 2.41
C THR A 126 10.32 1.47 3.45
N PHE A 127 11.57 1.56 3.06
CA PHE A 127 12.70 1.30 3.95
C PHE A 127 13.48 2.58 4.24
N PRO A 128 14.14 2.68 5.42
CA PRO A 128 14.82 3.90 5.88
C PRO A 128 15.88 4.43 4.93
N GLU A 129 16.56 3.55 4.20
CA GLU A 129 17.66 3.91 3.30
C GLU A 129 17.16 3.98 1.86
N GLU A 130 16.97 5.19 1.37
CA GLU A 130 16.72 5.47 -0.03
C GLU A 130 18.03 5.73 -0.81
N PRO A 131 18.14 5.25 -2.06
CA PRO A 131 17.20 4.39 -2.75
C PRO A 131 17.31 2.93 -2.28
N SER A 132 16.16 2.37 -1.91
CA SER A 132 16.10 0.96 -1.47
C SER A 132 16.58 -0.02 -2.55
N GLY A 133 16.47 0.37 -3.81
CA GLY A 133 16.68 -0.49 -4.97
C GLY A 133 15.57 -1.51 -5.19
N LEU A 134 14.52 -1.48 -4.36
CA LEU A 134 13.27 -2.21 -4.53
C LEU A 134 12.23 -1.25 -5.11
N HIS A 135 11.33 -1.75 -5.94
CA HIS A 135 10.24 -0.93 -6.48
C HIS A 135 9.08 -0.84 -5.51
N THR A 136 8.54 0.37 -5.35
CA THR A 136 7.49 0.68 -4.39
C THR A 136 6.23 1.25 -5.04
N ILE A 137 5.08 0.93 -4.44
CA ILE A 137 3.79 1.58 -4.71
C ILE A 137 3.25 2.05 -3.37
N GLU A 138 3.28 3.36 -3.15
CA GLU A 138 2.90 3.99 -1.88
C GLU A 138 2.35 5.41 -2.11
N PRO A 139 1.53 5.96 -1.20
CA PRO A 139 1.17 7.38 -1.24
C PRO A 139 2.33 8.25 -0.74
N ASP A 140 2.22 9.58 -0.92
CA ASP A 140 3.11 10.52 -0.24
C ASP A 140 2.77 10.61 1.25
N HIS A 141 3.42 9.78 2.05
CA HIS A 141 3.19 9.69 3.49
C HIS A 141 3.48 11.01 4.23
N TYR A 142 4.51 11.75 3.80
CA TYR A 142 4.80 13.05 4.41
C TYR A 142 3.67 14.03 4.12
N GLN A 143 3.22 14.10 2.87
CA GLN A 143 2.15 15.01 2.48
C GLN A 143 0.80 14.62 3.11
N MET A 144 0.50 13.30 3.26
CA MET A 144 -0.69 12.85 4.00
C MET A 144 -0.70 13.39 5.43
N GLY A 145 0.44 13.32 6.12
CA GLY A 145 0.58 13.89 7.47
C GLY A 145 0.45 15.42 7.49
N ALA A 146 1.06 16.08 6.51
CA ALA A 146 0.98 17.53 6.37
C ALA A 146 -0.46 18.00 6.12
N ASP A 147 -1.20 17.34 5.22
CA ASP A 147 -2.58 17.68 4.88
C ASP A 147 -3.54 17.40 6.04
N LEU A 148 -3.30 16.32 6.80
CA LEU A 148 -4.06 16.04 8.03
C LEU A 148 -3.90 17.20 9.04
N ALA A 149 -2.67 17.68 9.24
CA ALA A 149 -2.38 18.79 10.13
C ALA A 149 -2.89 20.13 9.56
N GLN A 150 -2.83 20.31 8.25
CA GLN A 150 -3.39 21.48 7.57
C GLN A 150 -4.90 21.55 7.78
N LYS A 151 -5.61 20.40 7.69
CA LYS A 151 -7.05 20.34 7.96
C LYS A 151 -7.38 20.70 9.40
N LEU A 152 -6.55 20.26 10.36
CA LEU A 152 -6.67 20.69 11.74
C LEU A 152 -6.51 22.23 11.86
N LEU A 153 -5.48 22.80 11.25
CA LEU A 153 -5.26 24.26 11.26
C LEU A 153 -6.45 25.03 10.67
N GLU A 154 -7.01 24.55 9.56
CA GLU A 154 -8.21 25.16 8.95
C GLU A 154 -9.39 25.22 9.91
N ASN A 155 -9.68 24.08 10.60
CA ASN A 155 -10.77 23.98 11.56
C ASN A 155 -10.61 24.93 12.75
N TYR A 156 -9.38 25.26 13.12
CA TYR A 156 -9.05 26.20 14.20
C TYR A 156 -8.60 27.60 13.69
N ARG A 157 -8.79 27.89 12.39
CA ARG A 157 -8.44 29.18 11.75
C ARG A 157 -6.97 29.57 11.96
N GLY A 158 -6.08 28.56 11.92
CA GLY A 158 -4.64 28.73 12.08
C GLY A 158 -4.15 28.94 13.51
N ASN A 159 -5.04 28.94 14.51
CA ASN A 159 -4.67 29.23 15.90
C ASN A 159 -4.93 28.02 16.82
N LEU A 160 -3.85 27.38 17.26
CA LEU A 160 -3.89 26.26 18.20
C LEU A 160 -3.23 26.59 19.55
N ILE A 161 -3.12 27.90 19.89
CA ILE A 161 -2.53 28.29 21.18
C ILE A 161 -3.28 27.65 22.34
N GLY A 162 -2.53 26.95 23.21
CA GLY A 162 -3.06 26.24 24.36
C GLY A 162 -3.70 24.88 24.05
N LYS A 163 -3.76 24.47 22.78
CA LYS A 163 -4.24 23.15 22.39
C LYS A 163 -3.15 22.11 22.57
N LYS A 164 -3.53 21.00 23.20
CA LYS A 164 -2.67 19.83 23.43
C LYS A 164 -3.01 18.73 22.47
N ILE A 165 -1.99 18.17 21.85
CA ILE A 165 -2.12 17.12 20.83
C ILE A 165 -1.45 15.84 21.32
N GLY A 166 -2.13 14.70 21.15
CA GLY A 166 -1.57 13.37 21.25
C GLY A 166 -1.41 12.76 19.87
N ILE A 167 -0.28 12.14 19.60
CA ILE A 167 -0.02 11.41 18.37
C ILE A 167 0.00 9.91 18.68
N TYR A 168 -0.79 9.13 17.95
CA TYR A 168 -0.95 7.71 18.16
C TYR A 168 -0.67 6.89 16.89
N SER A 169 0.03 5.76 17.04
CA SER A 169 0.30 4.80 15.97
C SER A 169 0.43 3.38 16.55
N GLN A 170 0.07 2.38 15.76
CA GLN A 170 0.32 0.96 16.09
C GLN A 170 1.70 0.48 15.61
N TYR A 171 2.42 1.25 14.78
CA TYR A 171 3.65 0.81 14.12
C TYR A 171 4.80 1.79 14.37
N ALA A 172 5.62 1.52 15.40
CA ALA A 172 6.71 2.42 15.81
C ALA A 172 7.82 2.57 14.78
N THR A 173 8.13 1.51 14.03
CA THR A 173 9.28 1.43 13.12
C THR A 173 8.92 1.60 11.65
N SER A 174 7.63 1.80 11.32
CA SER A 174 7.17 2.03 9.96
C SER A 174 7.66 3.38 9.44
N GLU A 175 8.34 3.38 8.31
CA GLU A 175 8.78 4.61 7.62
C GLU A 175 7.58 5.47 7.19
N ALA A 176 6.48 4.84 6.78
CA ALA A 176 5.24 5.53 6.49
C ALA A 176 4.76 6.35 7.69
N VAL A 177 4.74 5.75 8.88
CA VAL A 177 4.34 6.42 10.13
C VAL A 177 5.32 7.54 10.50
N ILE A 178 6.63 7.30 10.36
CA ILE A 178 7.67 8.31 10.62
C ILE A 178 7.50 9.52 9.71
N LYS A 179 7.28 9.30 8.39
CA LYS A 179 7.05 10.35 7.40
C LYS A 179 5.74 11.12 7.69
N ARG A 180 4.64 10.42 8.01
CA ARG A 180 3.36 11.03 8.39
C ARG A 180 3.49 11.93 9.62
N LYS A 181 4.12 11.41 10.67
CA LYS A 181 4.42 12.18 11.89
C LYS A 181 5.28 13.40 11.59
N LYS A 182 6.29 13.27 10.75
CA LYS A 182 7.14 14.40 10.33
C LYS A 182 6.33 15.48 9.63
N GLY A 183 5.46 15.11 8.67
CA GLY A 183 4.57 16.03 7.98
C GLY A 183 3.67 16.80 8.94
N ILE A 184 3.06 16.10 9.93
CA ILE A 184 2.26 16.74 11.00
C ILE A 184 3.10 17.73 11.79
N CYS A 185 4.23 17.30 12.31
CA CYS A 185 5.07 18.14 13.16
C CYS A 185 5.57 19.40 12.42
N ASP A 186 5.96 19.24 11.15
CA ASP A 186 6.46 20.36 10.34
C ASP A 186 5.34 21.38 10.04
N THR A 187 4.14 20.91 9.73
CA THR A 187 2.98 21.75 9.45
C THR A 187 2.47 22.49 10.70
N LEU A 188 2.53 21.87 11.86
CA LEU A 188 2.10 22.49 13.12
C LEU A 188 3.10 23.47 13.71
N LYS A 189 4.31 23.62 13.14
CA LYS A 189 5.31 24.59 13.62
C LYS A 189 4.73 26.01 13.59
N GLY A 190 4.85 26.70 14.71
CA GLY A 190 4.38 28.06 14.85
C GLY A 190 2.88 28.23 15.08
N SER A 191 2.07 27.17 15.10
CA SER A 191 0.62 27.22 15.37
C SER A 191 0.25 27.50 16.83
N GLY A 192 1.21 27.31 17.74
CA GLY A 192 0.99 27.40 19.19
C GLY A 192 0.48 26.11 19.83
N ALA A 193 0.33 25.02 19.06
CA ALA A 193 -0.01 23.70 19.58
C ALA A 193 1.13 23.09 20.39
N GLU A 194 0.78 22.36 21.44
CA GLU A 194 1.71 21.54 22.22
C GLU A 194 1.50 20.06 21.90
N ILE A 195 2.49 19.37 21.33
CA ILE A 195 2.46 17.90 21.23
C ILE A 195 2.81 17.35 22.61
N LEU A 196 1.79 16.95 23.37
CA LEU A 196 1.93 16.53 24.76
C LEU A 196 2.50 15.13 24.91
N TRP A 197 2.15 14.24 23.98
CA TRP A 197 2.67 12.87 23.90
C TRP A 197 2.64 12.35 22.47
N SER A 198 3.52 11.40 22.20
CA SER A 198 3.51 10.60 20.99
C SER A 198 3.80 9.17 21.38
N VAL A 199 2.83 8.29 21.19
CA VAL A 199 2.91 6.89 21.57
C VAL A 199 2.74 6.01 20.36
N SER A 200 3.57 4.98 20.27
CA SER A 200 3.52 3.97 19.23
C SER A 200 3.78 2.62 19.87
N LYS A 201 3.11 1.58 19.37
CA LYS A 201 3.35 0.22 19.82
C LYS A 201 4.71 -0.25 19.29
N GLU A 202 5.54 -0.82 20.18
CA GLU A 202 6.76 -1.51 19.76
C GLU A 202 6.40 -2.83 19.07
N ASN A 203 7.13 -3.19 18.01
CA ASN A 203 6.81 -4.34 17.16
C ASN A 203 6.69 -5.67 17.90
N ASP A 204 7.44 -5.84 19.00
CA ASP A 204 7.45 -7.08 19.80
C ASP A 204 6.53 -7.01 21.04
N SER A 205 5.86 -5.87 21.26
CA SER A 205 4.99 -5.70 22.43
C SER A 205 3.60 -6.29 22.17
N LYS A 206 3.20 -7.25 23.01
CA LYS A 206 1.83 -7.75 23.09
C LYS A 206 0.90 -6.82 23.88
N GLU A 207 1.45 -5.80 24.54
CA GLU A 207 0.68 -4.85 25.32
C GLU A 207 -0.04 -3.85 24.38
N LYS A 208 -1.33 -3.73 24.59
CA LYS A 208 -2.13 -2.69 23.92
C LYS A 208 -1.82 -1.35 24.59
N ILE A 209 -1.65 -0.31 23.78
CA ILE A 209 -1.56 1.05 24.30
C ILE A 209 -2.94 1.43 24.84
N ASN A 210 -3.01 1.71 26.14
CA ASN A 210 -4.25 2.19 26.72
C ASN A 210 -4.32 3.72 26.61
N LEU A 211 -5.16 4.21 25.71
CA LEU A 211 -5.36 5.64 25.47
C LEU A 211 -5.95 6.36 26.68
N GLN A 212 -6.77 5.68 27.50
CA GLN A 212 -7.36 6.24 28.74
C GLN A 212 -6.31 6.61 29.79
N THR A 213 -5.16 5.91 29.78
CA THR A 213 -4.07 6.18 30.74
C THR A 213 -3.16 7.32 30.30
N GLN A 214 -3.29 7.76 29.06
CA GLN A 214 -2.49 8.88 28.54
C GLN A 214 -2.97 10.22 29.16
N ARG A 215 -2.05 11.18 29.20
CA ARG A 215 -2.40 12.55 29.64
C ARG A 215 -3.48 13.11 28.72
N ARG A 216 -4.49 13.77 29.31
CA ARG A 216 -5.58 14.38 28.53
C ARG A 216 -5.08 15.40 27.53
N VAL A 217 -5.62 15.34 26.33
CA VAL A 217 -5.33 16.23 25.19
C VAL A 217 -6.63 16.80 24.64
N ASP A 218 -6.54 17.81 23.81
CA ASP A 218 -7.68 18.36 23.07
C ASP A 218 -7.89 17.65 21.73
N ILE A 219 -6.81 17.08 21.19
CA ILE A 219 -6.79 16.49 19.84
C ILE A 219 -5.96 15.20 19.88
N VAL A 220 -6.48 14.15 19.26
CA VAL A 220 -5.74 12.92 18.98
C VAL A 220 -5.52 12.82 17.46
N MET A 221 -4.29 12.57 17.05
CA MET A 221 -3.92 12.34 15.65
C MET A 221 -3.43 10.91 15.48
N ALA A 222 -4.22 10.06 14.83
CA ALA A 222 -3.91 8.67 14.55
C ALA A 222 -3.20 8.54 13.18
N LEU A 223 -2.08 7.80 13.14
CA LEU A 223 -1.20 7.79 11.97
C LEU A 223 -1.37 6.60 11.04
N ASP A 224 -2.18 5.62 11.42
CA ASP A 224 -2.48 4.41 10.65
C ASP A 224 -3.90 3.93 10.93
N ASN A 225 -4.41 3.01 10.08
CA ASN A 225 -5.79 2.53 10.18
C ASN A 225 -6.10 1.91 11.55
N ALA A 226 -5.22 1.05 12.05
CA ALA A 226 -5.44 0.36 13.32
C ALA A 226 -5.53 1.34 14.50
N SER A 227 -4.60 2.32 14.55
CA SER A 227 -4.64 3.38 15.58
C SER A 227 -5.86 4.30 15.44
N PHE A 228 -6.31 4.56 14.19
CA PHE A 228 -7.51 5.37 13.95
C PHE A 228 -8.79 4.66 14.42
N VAL A 229 -8.93 3.37 14.11
CA VAL A 229 -10.08 2.56 14.52
C VAL A 229 -10.13 2.46 16.05
N GLU A 230 -9.02 2.15 16.70
CA GLU A 230 -8.94 2.08 18.16
C GLU A 230 -9.24 3.43 18.84
N ALA A 231 -8.70 4.52 18.31
CA ALA A 231 -9.02 5.87 18.81
C ALA A 231 -10.47 6.27 18.52
N GLY A 232 -11.04 5.82 17.40
CA GLY A 232 -12.46 6.02 17.06
C GLY A 232 -13.41 5.32 18.04
N GLU A 233 -13.08 4.09 18.43
CA GLU A 233 -13.82 3.37 19.45
C GLU A 233 -13.71 4.06 20.81
N ALA A 234 -12.50 4.46 21.20
CA ALA A 234 -12.29 5.22 22.43
C ALA A 234 -13.03 6.57 22.43
N ALA A 235 -13.13 7.25 21.27
CA ALA A 235 -13.91 8.48 21.14
C ALA A 235 -15.40 8.23 21.33
N LYS A 236 -15.93 7.16 20.73
CA LYS A 236 -17.32 6.73 20.86
C LYS A 236 -17.68 6.41 22.31
N ASP A 237 -16.81 5.74 23.04
CA ASP A 237 -17.01 5.35 24.43
C ASP A 237 -16.67 6.50 25.42
N ASN A 238 -16.30 7.68 24.90
CA ASN A 238 -15.84 8.86 25.65
C ASN A 238 -14.55 8.66 26.48
N ASP A 239 -13.76 7.70 26.10
CA ASP A 239 -12.49 7.37 26.76
C ASP A 239 -11.36 8.33 26.35
N LEU A 240 -11.57 9.14 25.31
CA LEU A 240 -10.71 10.26 24.96
C LEU A 240 -11.06 11.56 25.71
N TYR A 241 -12.03 11.51 26.62
CA TYR A 241 -12.46 12.65 27.46
C TYR A 241 -12.81 13.92 26.67
N GLY A 242 -13.44 13.75 25.51
CA GLY A 242 -13.83 14.85 24.62
C GLY A 242 -12.75 15.35 23.67
N ALA A 243 -11.60 14.67 23.58
CA ALA A 243 -10.61 14.99 22.56
C ALA A 243 -11.14 14.69 21.15
N VAL A 244 -10.80 15.56 20.20
CA VAL A 244 -11.24 15.44 18.82
C VAL A 244 -10.28 14.58 18.02
N LEU A 245 -10.80 13.61 17.26
CA LEU A 245 -10.00 12.67 16.47
C LEU A 245 -9.79 13.16 15.05
N TYR A 246 -8.54 13.14 14.61
CA TYR A 246 -8.06 13.26 13.23
C TYR A 246 -7.17 12.07 12.91
N GLY A 247 -7.16 11.58 11.67
CA GLY A 247 -6.20 10.50 11.40
C GLY A 247 -6.20 9.98 9.98
N ILE A 248 -5.47 8.89 9.81
CA ILE A 248 -5.23 8.21 8.54
C ILE A 248 -5.78 6.81 8.64
N GLY A 249 -6.56 6.38 7.65
CA GLY A 249 -7.16 5.06 7.61
C GLY A 249 -7.87 4.79 6.29
N ASN A 250 -8.23 3.53 6.07
CA ASN A 250 -8.78 3.04 4.80
C ASN A 250 -9.80 1.90 4.98
N SER A 251 -10.30 1.70 6.20
CA SER A 251 -11.31 0.67 6.50
C SER A 251 -12.72 1.24 6.55
N THR A 252 -13.71 0.35 6.45
CA THR A 252 -15.13 0.70 6.64
C THR A 252 -15.40 1.24 8.04
N GLU A 253 -14.70 0.75 9.05
CA GLU A 253 -14.78 1.23 10.44
C GLU A 253 -14.25 2.67 10.54
N ALA A 254 -13.14 2.98 9.85
CA ALA A 254 -12.61 4.34 9.82
C ALA A 254 -13.62 5.32 9.19
N VAL A 255 -14.25 4.93 8.08
CA VAL A 255 -15.33 5.70 7.44
C VAL A 255 -16.52 5.86 8.40
N TYR A 256 -16.90 4.80 9.11
CA TYR A 256 -17.99 4.86 10.10
C TYR A 256 -17.74 5.88 11.21
N TYR A 257 -16.52 5.94 11.78
CA TYR A 257 -16.22 6.91 12.84
C TYR A 257 -16.24 8.35 12.32
N LEU A 258 -15.88 8.57 11.07
CA LEU A 258 -16.01 9.89 10.43
C LEU A 258 -17.48 10.27 10.21
N ASP A 259 -18.29 9.36 9.64
CA ASP A 259 -19.70 9.59 9.34
C ASP A 259 -20.53 9.80 10.63
N ALA A 260 -20.27 9.00 11.65
CA ALA A 260 -20.91 9.14 12.97
C ALA A 260 -20.48 10.41 13.73
N GLY A 261 -19.45 11.13 13.27
CA GLY A 261 -18.96 12.37 13.89
C GLY A 261 -17.99 12.17 15.05
N TRP A 262 -17.51 10.94 15.26
CA TRP A 262 -16.49 10.63 16.28
C TRP A 262 -15.10 11.10 15.84
N ALA A 263 -14.87 11.21 14.52
CA ALA A 263 -13.70 11.83 13.95
C ALA A 263 -14.08 13.07 13.10
N GLN A 264 -13.15 14.01 12.95
CA GLN A 264 -13.36 15.24 12.18
C GLN A 264 -12.72 15.18 10.80
N CYS A 265 -11.70 14.34 10.64
CA CYS A 265 -10.97 14.19 9.39
C CYS A 265 -10.37 12.80 9.30
N LEU A 266 -10.46 12.22 8.11
CA LEU A 266 -9.85 10.96 7.72
C LEU A 266 -9.08 11.19 6.41
N VAL A 267 -7.77 10.93 6.41
CA VAL A 267 -6.97 10.89 5.18
C VAL A 267 -6.90 9.44 4.73
N ALA A 268 -7.50 9.14 3.58
CA ALA A 268 -7.65 7.79 3.06
C ALA A 268 -6.83 7.61 1.78
N PRO A 269 -5.79 6.71 1.76
CA PRO A 269 -5.07 6.36 0.54
C PRO A 269 -5.94 5.53 -0.41
N ASP A 270 -5.66 5.63 -1.71
CA ASP A 270 -6.32 4.81 -2.74
C ASP A 270 -5.67 3.42 -2.82
N GLU A 271 -6.05 2.56 -1.88
CA GLU A 271 -5.53 1.19 -1.81
C GLU A 271 -5.98 0.32 -3.01
N PHE A 272 -7.08 0.66 -3.67
CA PHE A 272 -7.47 -0.01 -4.91
C PHE A 272 -6.40 0.21 -5.98
N ASP A 273 -5.96 1.44 -6.17
CA ASP A 273 -4.92 1.78 -7.15
C ASP A 273 -3.58 1.12 -6.78
N ALA A 274 -3.25 1.04 -5.48
CA ALA A 274 -2.07 0.31 -5.01
C ALA A 274 -2.09 -1.17 -5.43
N GLY A 275 -3.20 -1.85 -5.23
CA GLY A 275 -3.37 -3.25 -5.63
C GLY A 275 -3.34 -3.43 -7.15
N TYR A 276 -4.06 -2.60 -7.89
CA TYR A 276 -4.14 -2.67 -9.34
C TYR A 276 -2.79 -2.42 -10.01
N GLU A 277 -2.12 -1.34 -9.70
CA GLU A 277 -0.83 -0.97 -10.29
C GLU A 277 0.30 -1.96 -9.91
N SER A 278 0.22 -2.59 -8.73
CA SER A 278 1.19 -3.62 -8.33
C SER A 278 1.18 -4.81 -9.27
N VAL A 279 0.02 -5.35 -9.58
CA VAL A 279 -0.14 -6.44 -10.56
C VAL A 279 0.26 -5.96 -11.95
N ALA A 280 -0.21 -4.79 -12.37
CA ALA A 280 0.07 -4.24 -13.70
C ALA A 280 1.57 -4.08 -13.97
N GLU A 281 2.34 -3.54 -13.02
CA GLU A 281 3.79 -3.35 -13.16
C GLU A 281 4.54 -4.70 -13.21
N LEU A 282 4.15 -5.65 -12.35
CA LEU A 282 4.77 -6.99 -12.34
C LEU A 282 4.50 -7.76 -13.64
N ILE A 283 3.28 -7.74 -14.15
CA ILE A 283 2.94 -8.40 -15.42
C ILE A 283 3.68 -7.75 -16.61
N LYS A 284 3.76 -6.42 -16.66
CA LYS A 284 4.58 -5.73 -17.67
C LYS A 284 6.03 -6.20 -17.61
N LYS A 285 6.59 -6.37 -16.41
CA LYS A 285 7.97 -6.85 -16.21
C LYS A 285 8.14 -8.30 -16.65
N ARG A 286 7.19 -9.18 -16.29
CA ARG A 286 7.24 -10.61 -16.66
C ARG A 286 7.14 -10.82 -18.17
N ARG A 287 6.23 -10.09 -18.83
CA ARG A 287 5.99 -10.22 -20.28
C ARG A 287 7.00 -9.50 -21.15
N ASN A 288 7.77 -8.57 -20.58
CA ASN A 288 8.79 -7.82 -21.31
C ASN A 288 10.10 -7.74 -20.49
N PHE A 289 11.06 -8.57 -20.87
CA PHE A 289 12.39 -8.61 -20.21
C PHE A 289 13.08 -7.24 -20.12
N PHE A 290 12.91 -6.40 -21.13
CA PHE A 290 13.51 -5.06 -21.18
C PHE A 290 12.71 -4.00 -20.42
N TYR A 291 11.51 -4.33 -19.93
CA TYR A 291 10.73 -3.41 -19.13
C TYR A 291 11.43 -3.16 -17.78
N LYS A 292 11.51 -1.90 -17.41
CA LYS A 292 11.97 -1.48 -16.08
C LYS A 292 10.75 -1.10 -15.27
N MET A 293 10.53 -1.80 -14.18
CA MET A 293 9.50 -1.43 -13.22
C MET A 293 9.72 0.00 -12.73
N LYS A 294 8.65 0.64 -12.31
CA LYS A 294 8.67 2.03 -11.83
C LYS A 294 8.06 2.09 -10.45
N ASP A 295 8.61 2.94 -9.63
CA ASP A 295 7.94 3.37 -8.42
C ASP A 295 6.69 4.16 -8.79
N ARG A 296 5.60 3.94 -8.06
CA ARG A 296 4.32 4.61 -8.27
C ARG A 296 3.87 5.28 -6.99
N GLN A 297 3.54 6.53 -7.10
CA GLN A 297 2.87 7.26 -6.04
C GLN A 297 1.37 7.22 -6.30
N ILE A 298 0.63 6.57 -5.40
CA ILE A 298 -0.83 6.55 -5.46
C ILE A 298 -1.42 7.82 -4.84
N THR A 299 -2.65 8.11 -5.19
CA THR A 299 -3.41 9.24 -4.63
C THR A 299 -3.94 8.92 -3.22
N TYR A 300 -4.39 9.95 -2.53
CA TYR A 300 -5.16 9.84 -1.28
C TYR A 300 -6.20 10.98 -1.25
N THR A 301 -7.20 10.81 -0.40
CA THR A 301 -8.28 11.79 -0.26
C THR A 301 -8.39 12.25 1.18
N VAL A 302 -8.56 13.57 1.37
CA VAL A 302 -8.86 14.15 2.69
C VAL A 302 -10.37 14.20 2.85
N LEU A 303 -10.90 13.31 3.67
CA LEU A 303 -12.31 13.15 3.95
C LEU A 303 -12.72 13.90 5.21
N THR A 304 -13.84 14.57 5.11
CA THR A 304 -14.58 15.15 6.23
C THR A 304 -16.04 14.71 6.12
N ARG A 305 -16.83 14.88 7.17
CA ARG A 305 -18.24 14.53 7.13
C ARG A 305 -19.01 15.24 6.00
N GLU A 306 -18.58 16.48 5.64
CA GLU A 306 -19.24 17.28 4.61
C GLU A 306 -19.00 16.74 3.19
N ASN A 307 -17.80 16.21 2.91
CA ASN A 307 -17.44 15.73 1.57
C ASN A 307 -17.47 14.19 1.43
N LEU A 308 -17.72 13.47 2.53
CA LEU A 308 -17.66 12.01 2.57
C LEU A 308 -18.45 11.36 1.42
N PHE A 309 -19.68 11.80 1.20
CA PHE A 309 -20.58 11.25 0.17
C PHE A 309 -20.67 12.10 -1.10
N SER A 310 -19.69 12.96 -1.36
CA SER A 310 -19.63 13.71 -2.62
C SER A 310 -19.40 12.78 -3.81
N GLU A 311 -19.80 13.18 -5.02
CA GLU A 311 -19.60 12.41 -6.25
C GLU A 311 -18.12 12.01 -6.45
N GLU A 312 -17.19 12.91 -6.12
CA GLU A 312 -15.75 12.71 -6.26
C GLU A 312 -15.23 11.55 -5.40
N ASN A 313 -15.86 11.34 -4.23
CA ASN A 313 -15.42 10.35 -3.25
C ASN A 313 -16.17 9.01 -3.36
N GLN A 314 -17.19 8.91 -4.22
CA GLN A 314 -18.01 7.69 -4.35
C GLN A 314 -17.17 6.47 -4.77
N ASN A 315 -16.21 6.64 -5.68
CA ASN A 315 -15.37 5.54 -6.13
C ASN A 315 -14.48 5.00 -5.00
N LEU A 316 -13.86 5.90 -4.22
CA LEU A 316 -13.05 5.52 -3.07
C LEU A 316 -13.89 4.75 -2.03
N LEU A 317 -15.07 5.28 -1.67
CA LEU A 317 -15.98 4.63 -0.71
C LEU A 317 -16.46 3.28 -1.21
N PHE A 318 -16.75 3.16 -2.51
CA PHE A 318 -17.14 1.90 -3.12
C PHE A 318 -16.03 0.85 -3.01
N THR A 319 -14.79 1.22 -3.24
CA THR A 319 -13.65 0.30 -3.14
C THR A 319 -13.37 -0.12 -1.69
N ILE A 320 -13.49 0.80 -0.73
CA ILE A 320 -13.33 0.53 0.71
C ILE A 320 -14.41 -0.45 1.22
N SER A 321 -15.63 -0.38 0.68
CA SER A 321 -16.78 -1.19 1.15
C SER A 321 -16.88 -2.57 0.48
N ARG A 322 -15.93 -2.99 -0.33
CA ARG A 322 -15.89 -4.26 -1.05
C ARG A 322 -15.16 -5.34 -0.28
#